data_4e4ddaccdd9cb9621065292dcc02f27f
#
_entry.id   4e4ddaccdd9cb9621065292dcc02f27f
#
_cell.length_a   1.000
_cell.length_b   1.000
_cell.length_c   1.000
_cell.angle_alpha   90.00
_cell.angle_beta   90.00
_cell.angle_gamma   90.00
#
_symmetry.space_group_name_H-M   'P 1'
#
loop_
_entity.id
_entity.type
_entity.pdbx_description
1 polymer ?
#
loop_
_entity_poly.entity_id
_entity_poly.type
_entity_poly.pdbx_seq_one_letter_code
_entity_poly.pdbx_strand_id
1 'polypeptide(L)'
;MEIHLAKTAGFCFGVNRAVELTYGLLAEGHKVATLGPLIHNPQAVEDMRRKGAQVVDTVQDVPAGCEVVIRSHGVPRSVYDELAARGIPYHDATCPFVQKIQRIAAEAEKEGAVLLVAGDKTHPEVQGIVGHTRGEVFVFADLAELEAWNGPSDPQKPLFAVAQTTFQVTKWKESSEFLKKAYTNARIFDTICNATWARQQEAEDLSQKCDIVVVIDFCAHTVKYLLNNRRWR
;
A
#
# COMPACT_ATOMS: atom_id res chain seq x y z
N MET A 1 4.27 -26.28 -25.90
CA MET A 1 3.95 -25.50 -24.69
C MET A 1 3.73 -24.06 -25.15
N GLU A 2 2.58 -23.51 -24.88
CA GLU A 2 2.26 -22.11 -25.18
C GLU A 2 2.40 -21.29 -23.92
N ILE A 3 3.01 -20.10 -24.01
CA ILE A 3 3.24 -19.21 -22.87
C ILE A 3 2.44 -17.93 -23.08
N HIS A 4 1.56 -17.63 -22.14
CA HIS A 4 0.77 -16.40 -22.10
C HIS A 4 1.35 -15.46 -21.04
N LEU A 5 1.83 -14.29 -21.46
CA LEU A 5 2.26 -13.24 -20.53
C LEU A 5 1.05 -12.35 -20.18
N ALA A 6 0.84 -12.13 -18.89
CA ALA A 6 -0.20 -11.21 -18.43
C ALA A 6 0.02 -9.79 -18.96
N LYS A 7 -1.01 -9.14 -19.50
CA LYS A 7 -0.94 -7.77 -20.04
C LYS A 7 -0.72 -6.73 -18.95
N THR A 8 -1.18 -7.02 -17.73
CA THR A 8 -1.03 -6.14 -16.57
C THR A 8 0.28 -6.37 -15.81
N ALA A 9 1.19 -7.22 -16.33
CA ALA A 9 2.51 -7.45 -15.73
C ALA A 9 3.38 -6.18 -15.72
N GLY A 10 4.33 -6.13 -14.78
CA GLY A 10 5.27 -5.00 -14.62
C GLY A 10 4.85 -4.01 -13.54
N PHE A 11 5.53 -2.85 -13.50
CA PHE A 11 5.23 -1.82 -12.51
C PHE A 11 3.92 -1.09 -12.82
N CYS A 12 3.13 -0.82 -11.79
CA CYS A 12 1.96 0.04 -11.92
C CYS A 12 2.36 1.52 -12.00
N PHE A 13 1.42 2.38 -12.35
CA PHE A 13 1.63 3.83 -12.45
C PHE A 13 2.31 4.43 -11.20
N GLY A 14 1.84 4.08 -9.99
CA GLY A 14 2.38 4.63 -8.75
C GLY A 14 3.84 4.23 -8.50
N VAL A 15 4.18 2.98 -8.83
CA VAL A 15 5.57 2.47 -8.73
C VAL A 15 6.46 3.11 -9.79
N ASN A 16 6.03 3.17 -11.06
CA ASN A 16 6.79 3.80 -12.13
C ASN A 16 7.11 5.26 -11.80
N ARG A 17 6.12 6.03 -11.32
CA ARG A 17 6.31 7.41 -10.93
C ARG A 17 7.41 7.58 -9.86
N ALA A 18 7.43 6.73 -8.84
CA ALA A 18 8.46 6.79 -7.79
C ALA A 18 9.86 6.43 -8.33
N VAL A 19 9.92 5.43 -9.21
CA VAL A 19 11.16 4.98 -9.85
C VAL A 19 11.73 6.06 -10.77
N GLU A 20 10.90 6.62 -11.66
CA GLU A 20 11.30 7.67 -12.61
C GLU A 20 11.76 8.93 -11.89
N LEU A 21 11.03 9.37 -10.85
CA LEU A 21 11.42 10.50 -10.02
C LEU A 21 12.80 10.29 -9.39
N THR A 22 13.06 9.11 -8.83
CA THR A 22 14.32 8.81 -8.17
C THR A 22 15.47 8.79 -9.18
N TYR A 23 15.29 8.15 -10.33
CA TYR A 23 16.31 8.14 -11.38
C TYR A 23 16.56 9.53 -11.98
N GLY A 24 15.51 10.36 -12.13
CA GLY A 24 15.64 11.73 -12.59
C GLY A 24 16.54 12.54 -11.66
N LEU A 25 16.25 12.53 -10.36
CA LEU A 25 17.06 13.24 -9.35
C LEU A 25 18.53 12.76 -9.33
N LEU A 26 18.75 11.45 -9.41
CA LEU A 26 20.11 10.90 -9.47
C LEU A 26 20.85 11.32 -10.74
N ALA A 27 20.16 11.38 -11.89
CA ALA A 27 20.75 11.81 -13.16
C ALA A 27 21.11 13.32 -13.17
N GLU A 28 20.35 14.13 -12.43
CA GLU A 28 20.62 15.55 -12.20
C GLU A 28 21.71 15.82 -11.16
N GLY A 29 22.24 14.77 -10.53
CA GLY A 29 23.34 14.85 -9.56
C GLY A 29 22.89 15.13 -8.13
N HIS A 30 21.61 15.02 -7.83
CA HIS A 30 21.11 15.15 -6.46
C HIS A 30 21.59 13.99 -5.58
N LYS A 31 21.85 14.26 -4.32
CA LYS A 31 22.11 13.23 -3.31
C LYS A 31 20.76 12.77 -2.76
N VAL A 32 20.38 11.55 -3.10
CA VAL A 32 19.04 11.01 -2.77
C VAL A 32 19.12 9.99 -1.65
N ALA A 33 18.25 10.12 -0.65
CA ALA A 33 17.97 9.10 0.34
C ALA A 33 16.50 8.63 0.25
N THR A 34 16.23 7.36 0.55
CA THR A 34 14.87 6.82 0.68
C THR A 34 14.66 6.24 2.06
N LEU A 35 13.48 6.47 2.65
CA LEU A 35 13.10 5.90 3.93
C LEU A 35 12.58 4.47 3.73
N GLY A 36 13.47 3.50 3.94
CA GLY A 36 13.28 2.12 3.54
C GLY A 36 13.37 1.95 2.01
N PRO A 37 13.19 0.72 1.51
CA PRO A 37 13.19 0.43 0.08
C PRO A 37 12.11 1.24 -0.66
N LEU A 38 12.47 1.89 -1.77
CA LEU A 38 11.52 2.70 -2.55
C LEU A 38 10.33 1.87 -3.05
N ILE A 39 10.64 0.64 -3.46
CA ILE A 39 9.69 -0.35 -3.99
C ILE A 39 10.09 -1.74 -3.53
N HIS A 40 9.15 -2.68 -3.59
CA HIS A 40 9.41 -4.10 -3.28
C HIS A 40 10.07 -4.83 -4.46
N ASN A 41 11.20 -4.32 -4.95
CA ASN A 41 12.01 -4.98 -5.99
C ASN A 41 13.50 -4.82 -5.65
N PRO A 42 14.14 -5.85 -5.08
CA PRO A 42 15.53 -5.76 -4.64
C PRO A 42 16.52 -5.39 -5.77
N GLN A 43 16.26 -5.86 -7.00
CA GLN A 43 17.14 -5.57 -8.14
C GLN A 43 17.09 -4.08 -8.52
N ALA A 44 15.89 -3.50 -8.56
CA ALA A 44 15.73 -2.08 -8.84
C ALA A 44 16.28 -1.20 -7.71
N VAL A 45 16.08 -1.59 -6.45
CA VAL A 45 16.66 -0.89 -5.30
C VAL A 45 18.19 -0.94 -5.34
N GLU A 46 18.79 -2.09 -5.68
CA GLU A 46 20.23 -2.22 -5.80
C GLU A 46 20.80 -1.42 -6.98
N ASP A 47 20.09 -1.35 -8.11
CA ASP A 47 20.51 -0.48 -9.23
C ASP A 47 20.48 1.00 -8.84
N MET A 48 19.44 1.44 -8.12
CA MET A 48 19.39 2.81 -7.59
C MET A 48 20.53 3.08 -6.61
N ARG A 49 20.87 2.11 -5.74
CA ARG A 49 22.00 2.22 -4.82
C ARG A 49 23.33 2.37 -5.56
N ARG A 50 23.56 1.59 -6.62
CA ARG A 50 24.76 1.72 -7.47
C ARG A 50 24.86 3.08 -8.14
N LYS A 51 23.73 3.71 -8.42
CA LYS A 51 23.64 5.07 -8.98
C LYS A 51 23.71 6.18 -7.93
N GLY A 52 23.86 5.83 -6.65
CA GLY A 52 24.11 6.79 -5.58
C GLY A 52 22.95 7.02 -4.61
N ALA A 53 21.79 6.36 -4.79
CA ALA A 53 20.71 6.43 -3.81
C ALA A 53 21.10 5.72 -2.51
N GLN A 54 20.74 6.30 -1.38
CA GLN A 54 20.97 5.72 -0.07
C GLN A 54 19.64 5.27 0.54
N VAL A 55 19.57 4.02 1.00
CA VAL A 55 18.40 3.51 1.72
C VAL A 55 18.71 3.63 3.21
N VAL A 56 17.88 4.39 3.93
CA VAL A 56 17.99 4.61 5.37
C VAL A 56 16.70 4.18 6.07
N ASP A 57 16.79 3.82 7.34
CA ASP A 57 15.63 3.31 8.06
C ASP A 57 14.81 4.45 8.70
N THR A 58 15.46 5.50 9.16
CA THR A 58 14.83 6.63 9.87
C THR A 58 15.23 7.97 9.28
N VAL A 59 14.50 9.03 9.62
CA VAL A 59 14.84 10.42 9.22
C VAL A 59 16.17 10.86 9.85
N GLN A 60 16.50 10.32 11.04
CA GLN A 60 17.75 10.59 11.75
C GLN A 60 18.98 10.12 10.97
N ASP A 61 18.83 9.05 10.19
CA ASP A 61 19.91 8.43 9.43
C ASP A 61 20.15 9.09 8.07
N VAL A 62 19.33 10.10 7.71
CA VAL A 62 19.48 10.81 6.43
C VAL A 62 20.78 11.61 6.43
N PRO A 63 21.71 11.33 5.51
CA PRO A 63 22.99 12.03 5.46
C PRO A 63 22.83 13.50 5.10
N ALA A 64 23.75 14.32 5.60
CA ALA A 64 23.75 15.76 5.34
C ALA A 64 23.82 16.06 3.83
N GLY A 65 22.93 16.95 3.39
CA GLY A 65 22.84 17.38 1.99
C GLY A 65 22.11 16.39 1.07
N CYS A 66 21.49 15.33 1.62
CA CYS A 66 20.58 14.49 0.87
C CYS A 66 19.16 15.06 0.86
N GLU A 67 18.45 14.81 -0.23
CA GLU A 67 17.01 14.99 -0.38
C GLU A 67 16.32 13.65 -0.23
N VAL A 68 15.18 13.62 0.46
CA VAL A 68 14.45 12.37 0.71
C VAL A 68 13.41 12.14 -0.37
N VAL A 69 13.38 10.94 -0.97
CA VAL A 69 12.24 10.48 -1.78
C VAL A 69 11.34 9.61 -0.92
N ILE A 70 10.10 10.06 -0.71
CA ILE A 70 9.07 9.29 -0.03
C ILE A 70 8.54 8.22 -0.98
N ARG A 71 8.58 6.97 -0.54
CA ARG A 71 8.17 5.79 -1.33
C ARG A 71 6.68 5.82 -1.74
N SER A 72 6.33 5.02 -2.76
CA SER A 72 4.95 4.95 -3.28
C SER A 72 3.89 4.53 -2.24
N HIS A 73 4.28 3.83 -1.19
CA HIS A 73 3.42 3.42 -0.07
C HIS A 73 3.07 4.56 0.89
N GLY A 74 3.75 5.70 0.77
CA GLY A 74 3.66 6.79 1.73
C GLY A 74 4.34 6.45 3.06
N VAL A 75 4.26 7.42 3.97
CA VAL A 75 4.80 7.33 5.33
C VAL A 75 3.80 7.94 6.31
N PRO A 76 3.90 7.68 7.63
CA PRO A 76 3.13 8.36 8.66
C PRO A 76 3.31 9.89 8.62
N ARG A 77 2.31 10.63 9.08
CA ARG A 77 2.34 12.10 9.15
C ARG A 77 3.54 12.62 9.96
N SER A 78 3.92 11.93 11.04
CA SER A 78 5.07 12.27 11.87
C SER A 78 6.39 12.33 11.10
N VAL A 79 6.54 11.55 10.04
CA VAL A 79 7.74 11.58 9.18
C VAL A 79 7.84 12.90 8.41
N TYR A 80 6.73 13.40 7.88
CA TYR A 80 6.69 14.72 7.20
C TYR A 80 7.02 15.84 8.19
N ASP A 81 6.43 15.77 9.39
CA ASP A 81 6.67 16.74 10.46
C ASP A 81 8.16 16.76 10.86
N GLU A 82 8.78 15.59 10.95
CA GLU A 82 10.20 15.45 11.30
C GLU A 82 11.13 15.95 10.17
N LEU A 83 10.85 15.60 8.91
CA LEU A 83 11.61 16.14 7.77
C LEU A 83 11.58 17.67 7.76
N ALA A 84 10.39 18.26 7.99
CA ALA A 84 10.20 19.69 8.05
C ALA A 84 10.96 20.33 9.24
N ALA A 85 10.87 19.73 10.43
CA ALA A 85 11.57 20.21 11.63
C ALA A 85 13.10 20.22 11.48
N ARG A 86 13.65 19.29 10.69
CA ARG A 86 15.08 19.17 10.40
C ARG A 86 15.53 19.94 9.17
N GLY A 87 14.59 20.56 8.44
CA GLY A 87 14.89 21.27 7.19
C GLY A 87 15.41 20.36 6.07
N ILE A 88 15.03 19.08 6.09
CA ILE A 88 15.42 18.12 5.06
C ILE A 88 14.45 18.23 3.87
N PRO A 89 14.92 18.60 2.68
CA PRO A 89 14.07 18.65 1.50
C PRO A 89 13.59 17.25 1.12
N TYR A 90 12.36 17.14 0.65
CA TYR A 90 11.81 15.86 0.23
C TYR A 90 10.92 15.94 -1.01
N HIS A 91 10.86 14.84 -1.74
CA HIS A 91 10.01 14.63 -2.90
C HIS A 91 8.98 13.53 -2.56
N ASP A 92 7.71 13.88 -2.57
CA ASP A 92 6.65 12.93 -2.23
C ASP A 92 6.24 12.12 -3.46
N ALA A 93 6.73 10.87 -3.52
CA ALA A 93 6.34 9.90 -4.54
C ALA A 93 5.17 9.00 -4.08
N THR A 94 4.49 9.31 -2.98
CA THR A 94 3.30 8.56 -2.53
C THR A 94 2.28 8.46 -3.66
N CYS A 95 1.82 7.25 -3.92
CA CYS A 95 0.83 6.99 -4.96
C CYS A 95 -0.46 7.76 -4.67
N PRO A 96 -1.08 8.44 -5.67
CA PRO A 96 -2.33 9.18 -5.47
C PRO A 96 -3.48 8.35 -4.86
N PHE A 97 -3.53 7.05 -5.14
CA PHE A 97 -4.50 6.14 -4.52
C PHE A 97 -4.24 5.98 -3.02
N VAL A 98 -2.98 5.89 -2.60
CA VAL A 98 -2.60 5.85 -1.18
C VAL A 98 -2.88 7.19 -0.51
N GLN A 99 -2.52 8.32 -1.15
CA GLN A 99 -2.83 9.66 -0.65
C GLN A 99 -4.34 9.88 -0.43
N LYS A 100 -5.19 9.29 -1.28
CA LYS A 100 -6.65 9.31 -1.08
C LYS A 100 -7.02 8.66 0.25
N ILE A 101 -6.44 7.49 0.57
CA ILE A 101 -6.74 6.76 1.82
C ILE A 101 -6.21 7.55 3.02
N GLN A 102 -5.01 8.11 2.93
CA GLN A 102 -4.43 8.95 3.99
C GLN A 102 -5.32 10.17 4.30
N ARG A 103 -5.91 10.78 3.26
CA ARG A 103 -6.89 11.87 3.45
C ARG A 103 -8.17 11.40 4.15
N ILE A 104 -8.68 10.21 3.80
CA ILE A 104 -9.84 9.61 4.48
C ILE A 104 -9.50 9.34 5.96
N ALA A 105 -8.30 8.85 6.27
CA ALA A 105 -7.85 8.63 7.63
C ALA A 105 -7.80 9.94 8.44
N ALA A 106 -7.30 11.01 7.86
CA ALA A 106 -7.29 12.34 8.48
C ALA A 106 -8.71 12.95 8.62
N GLU A 107 -9.62 12.64 7.69
CA GLU A 107 -11.04 13.05 7.78
C GLU A 107 -11.76 12.28 8.91
N ALA A 108 -11.48 10.97 9.05
CA ALA A 108 -12.00 10.17 10.15
C ALA A 108 -11.63 10.76 11.53
N GLU A 109 -10.37 11.21 11.70
CA GLU A 109 -9.93 11.91 12.92
C GLU A 109 -10.77 13.18 13.17
N LYS A 110 -10.96 14.01 12.16
CA LYS A 110 -11.72 15.27 12.29
C LYS A 110 -13.18 15.05 12.64
N GLU A 111 -13.80 13.97 12.15
CA GLU A 111 -15.17 13.61 12.41
C GLU A 111 -15.34 12.77 13.70
N GLY A 112 -14.25 12.44 14.40
CA GLY A 112 -14.28 11.56 15.57
C GLY A 112 -14.65 10.12 15.23
N ALA A 113 -14.53 9.72 13.96
CA ALA A 113 -14.87 8.39 13.48
C ALA A 113 -13.77 7.36 13.83
N VAL A 114 -14.17 6.11 13.94
CA VAL A 114 -13.24 4.98 14.01
C VAL A 114 -12.83 4.59 12.60
N LEU A 115 -11.53 4.47 12.36
CA LEU A 115 -10.99 4.04 11.07
C LEU A 115 -10.81 2.52 11.04
N LEU A 116 -11.53 1.84 10.16
CA LEU A 116 -11.40 0.41 9.88
C LEU A 116 -10.54 0.24 8.62
N VAL A 117 -9.43 -0.50 8.74
CA VAL A 117 -8.50 -0.71 7.62
C VAL A 117 -8.39 -2.19 7.30
N ALA A 118 -8.93 -2.61 6.16
CA ALA A 118 -8.69 -3.93 5.62
C ALA A 118 -7.28 -4.01 5.01
N GLY A 119 -6.37 -4.75 5.63
CA GLY A 119 -4.96 -4.82 5.19
C GLY A 119 -4.06 -5.59 6.16
N ASP A 120 -2.79 -5.66 5.80
CA ASP A 120 -1.74 -6.22 6.66
C ASP A 120 -1.19 -5.15 7.60
N LYS A 121 -1.30 -5.36 8.91
CA LYS A 121 -0.81 -4.44 9.97
C LYS A 121 0.68 -4.11 9.84
N THR A 122 1.46 -5.03 9.29
CA THR A 122 2.91 -4.88 9.14
C THR A 122 3.31 -4.20 7.83
N HIS A 123 2.38 -4.09 6.89
CA HIS A 123 2.67 -3.52 5.59
C HIS A 123 2.90 -2.00 5.67
N PRO A 124 3.95 -1.47 5.02
CA PRO A 124 4.29 -0.04 5.06
C PRO A 124 3.15 0.91 4.66
N GLU A 125 2.31 0.52 3.69
CA GLU A 125 1.15 1.31 3.27
C GLU A 125 0.13 1.44 4.40
N VAL A 126 -0.18 0.33 5.10
CA VAL A 126 -1.13 0.33 6.22
C VAL A 126 -0.59 1.15 7.39
N GLN A 127 0.70 1.01 7.72
CA GLN A 127 1.36 1.84 8.72
C GLN A 127 1.31 3.33 8.37
N GLY A 128 1.53 3.66 7.08
CA GLY A 128 1.36 5.01 6.56
C GLY A 128 -0.07 5.54 6.74
N ILE A 129 -1.08 4.74 6.38
CA ILE A 129 -2.50 5.10 6.53
C ILE A 129 -2.85 5.35 8.00
N VAL A 130 -2.53 4.40 8.88
CA VAL A 130 -2.79 4.49 10.33
C VAL A 130 -2.10 5.72 10.94
N GLY A 131 -0.89 6.03 10.47
CA GLY A 131 -0.13 7.20 10.93
C GLY A 131 -0.68 8.56 10.48
N HIS A 132 -1.78 8.60 9.71
CA HIS A 132 -2.47 9.84 9.33
C HIS A 132 -3.69 10.16 10.21
N THR A 133 -3.98 9.35 11.21
CA THR A 133 -5.00 9.61 12.23
C THR A 133 -4.44 9.39 13.63
N ARG A 134 -4.95 10.13 14.60
CA ARG A 134 -4.76 9.90 16.05
C ARG A 134 -6.02 9.32 16.69
N GLY A 135 -7.07 9.10 15.87
CA GLY A 135 -8.33 8.50 16.29
C GLY A 135 -8.21 7.01 16.56
N GLU A 136 -9.33 6.42 16.91
CA GLU A 136 -9.44 4.97 17.09
C GLU A 136 -9.30 4.25 15.74
N VAL A 137 -8.47 3.21 15.69
CA VAL A 137 -8.20 2.44 14.47
C VAL A 137 -8.32 0.96 14.75
N PHE A 138 -8.96 0.23 13.84
CA PHE A 138 -8.93 -1.22 13.82
C PHE A 138 -8.46 -1.71 12.45
N VAL A 139 -7.40 -2.50 12.43
CA VAL A 139 -6.85 -3.12 11.21
C VAL A 139 -7.18 -4.61 11.22
N PHE A 140 -7.68 -5.13 10.10
CA PHE A 140 -8.06 -6.53 9.96
C PHE A 140 -7.60 -7.10 8.62
N ALA A 141 -7.22 -8.38 8.60
CA ALA A 141 -6.73 -9.08 7.42
C ALA A 141 -7.82 -9.86 6.67
N ASP A 142 -8.95 -10.15 7.32
CA ASP A 142 -10.08 -10.87 6.72
C ASP A 142 -11.38 -10.67 7.51
N LEU A 143 -12.46 -11.27 7.01
CA LEU A 143 -13.79 -11.18 7.62
C LEU A 143 -13.82 -11.78 9.03
N ALA A 144 -13.08 -12.85 9.30
CA ALA A 144 -13.08 -13.48 10.61
C ALA A 144 -12.49 -12.57 11.70
N GLU A 145 -11.41 -11.84 11.40
CA GLU A 145 -10.88 -10.83 12.30
C GLU A 145 -11.86 -9.66 12.50
N LEU A 146 -12.57 -9.26 11.44
CA LEU A 146 -13.58 -8.20 11.52
C LEU A 146 -14.80 -8.62 12.35
N GLU A 147 -15.28 -9.85 12.21
CA GLU A 147 -16.39 -10.40 13.01
C GLU A 147 -16.02 -10.57 14.49
N ALA A 148 -14.75 -10.87 14.76
CA ALA A 148 -14.22 -10.99 16.12
C ALA A 148 -14.00 -9.63 16.81
N TRP A 149 -14.08 -8.53 16.07
CA TRP A 149 -13.91 -7.19 16.63
C TRP A 149 -15.11 -6.81 17.52
N ASN A 150 -14.83 -6.37 18.75
CA ASN A 150 -15.85 -6.01 19.75
C ASN A 150 -16.61 -4.71 19.45
N GLY A 151 -16.39 -4.11 18.28
CA GLY A 151 -16.96 -2.82 17.93
C GLY A 151 -16.15 -1.61 18.43
N PRO A 152 -16.61 -0.39 18.13
CA PRO A 152 -15.98 0.84 18.58
C PRO A 152 -16.08 1.03 20.10
N SER A 153 -15.14 1.75 20.69
CA SER A 153 -15.16 2.09 22.13
C SER A 153 -16.42 2.84 22.55
N ASP A 154 -17.00 3.61 21.63
CA ASP A 154 -18.31 4.25 21.74
C ASP A 154 -19.17 3.84 20.54
N PRO A 155 -20.29 3.13 20.73
CA PRO A 155 -21.17 2.67 19.66
C PRO A 155 -21.78 3.78 18.80
N GLN A 156 -21.77 5.03 19.26
CA GLN A 156 -22.28 6.18 18.51
C GLN A 156 -21.27 6.76 17.51
N LYS A 157 -19.98 6.39 17.62
CA LYS A 157 -18.97 6.89 16.69
C LYS A 157 -19.24 6.42 15.27
N PRO A 158 -19.11 7.32 14.27
CA PRO A 158 -19.14 6.90 12.87
C PRO A 158 -17.98 5.93 12.56
N LEU A 159 -18.20 5.03 11.62
CA LEU A 159 -17.16 4.12 11.15
C LEU A 159 -16.75 4.50 9.72
N PHE A 160 -15.45 4.66 9.49
CA PHE A 160 -14.87 4.85 8.16
C PHE A 160 -14.11 3.60 7.80
N ALA A 161 -14.55 2.90 6.76
CA ALA A 161 -13.91 1.66 6.32
C ALA A 161 -13.18 1.86 4.98
N VAL A 162 -11.91 1.51 4.96
CA VAL A 162 -11.02 1.55 3.80
C VAL A 162 -10.30 0.22 3.63
N ALA A 163 -9.80 -0.05 2.43
CA ALA A 163 -8.92 -1.17 2.16
C ALA A 163 -7.53 -0.66 1.73
N GLN A 164 -6.48 -1.38 2.09
CA GLN A 164 -5.17 -1.27 1.48
C GLN A 164 -5.30 -1.37 -0.05
N THR A 165 -4.57 -0.55 -0.81
CA THR A 165 -4.71 -0.48 -2.27
C THR A 165 -4.50 -1.81 -2.99
N THR A 166 -3.74 -2.72 -2.37
CA THR A 166 -3.43 -4.06 -2.88
C THR A 166 -4.23 -5.19 -2.22
N PHE A 167 -5.26 -4.86 -1.45
CA PHE A 167 -6.08 -5.85 -0.76
C PHE A 167 -6.84 -6.75 -1.75
N GLN A 168 -7.22 -7.95 -1.31
CA GLN A 168 -7.97 -8.90 -2.12
C GLN A 168 -9.41 -8.42 -2.33
N VAL A 169 -9.84 -8.28 -3.59
CA VAL A 169 -11.15 -7.72 -3.97
C VAL A 169 -12.31 -8.52 -3.37
N THR A 170 -12.24 -9.86 -3.42
CA THR A 170 -13.28 -10.74 -2.86
C THR A 170 -13.43 -10.57 -1.36
N LYS A 171 -12.32 -10.57 -0.61
CA LYS A 171 -12.32 -10.35 0.84
C LYS A 171 -12.86 -8.96 1.22
N TRP A 172 -12.52 -7.92 0.44
CA TRP A 172 -13.04 -6.58 0.66
C TRP A 172 -14.54 -6.51 0.45
N LYS A 173 -15.05 -7.17 -0.59
CA LYS A 173 -16.49 -7.23 -0.86
C LYS A 173 -17.25 -7.90 0.29
N GLU A 174 -16.79 -9.06 0.76
CA GLU A 174 -17.37 -9.77 1.91
C GLU A 174 -17.38 -8.90 3.17
N SER A 175 -16.24 -8.27 3.50
CA SER A 175 -16.12 -7.37 4.65
C SER A 175 -17.03 -6.15 4.53
N SER A 176 -17.13 -5.57 3.32
CA SER A 176 -18.00 -4.42 3.06
C SER A 176 -19.49 -4.77 3.20
N GLU A 177 -19.90 -5.95 2.74
CA GLU A 177 -21.27 -6.44 2.89
C GLU A 177 -21.60 -6.70 4.37
N PHE A 178 -20.68 -7.26 5.13
CA PHE A 178 -20.83 -7.43 6.58
C PHE A 178 -21.00 -6.07 7.28
N LEU A 179 -20.11 -5.12 7.02
CA LEU A 179 -20.16 -3.78 7.63
C LEU A 179 -21.49 -3.07 7.35
N LYS A 180 -21.99 -3.14 6.10
CA LYS A 180 -23.28 -2.55 5.73
C LYS A 180 -24.48 -3.17 6.51
N LYS A 181 -24.38 -4.44 6.86
CA LYS A 181 -25.43 -5.14 7.61
C LYS A 181 -25.34 -4.91 9.11
N ALA A 182 -24.10 -4.87 9.63
CA ALA A 182 -23.85 -4.78 11.06
C ALA A 182 -23.91 -3.34 11.61
N TYR A 183 -23.59 -2.33 10.79
CA TYR A 183 -23.42 -0.95 11.23
C TYR A 183 -24.12 0.05 10.30
N THR A 184 -25.14 0.73 10.81
CA THR A 184 -25.92 1.74 10.05
C THR A 184 -25.17 3.06 9.87
N ASN A 185 -24.16 3.31 10.69
CA ASN A 185 -23.32 4.52 10.69
C ASN A 185 -21.96 4.30 10.01
N ALA A 186 -21.76 3.20 9.26
CA ALA A 186 -20.55 2.92 8.53
C ALA A 186 -20.52 3.61 7.16
N ARG A 187 -19.47 4.38 6.90
CA ARG A 187 -19.11 4.90 5.57
C ARG A 187 -18.00 4.04 4.98
N ILE A 188 -18.30 3.38 3.86
CA ILE A 188 -17.39 2.44 3.22
C ILE A 188 -16.85 3.08 1.95
N PHE A 189 -15.52 3.16 1.86
CA PHE A 189 -14.83 3.77 0.74
C PHE A 189 -14.14 2.68 -0.08
N ASP A 190 -14.46 2.60 -1.36
CA ASP A 190 -13.74 1.71 -2.27
C ASP A 190 -12.37 2.32 -2.60
N THR A 191 -11.33 1.69 -2.05
CA THR A 191 -9.96 2.20 -2.10
C THR A 191 -8.96 1.22 -2.70
N ILE A 192 -9.39 0.03 -3.11
CA ILE A 192 -8.56 -0.88 -3.89
C ILE A 192 -8.23 -0.22 -5.24
N CYS A 193 -6.96 -0.18 -5.62
CA CYS A 193 -6.57 0.50 -6.84
C CYS A 193 -6.93 -0.31 -8.10
N ASN A 194 -7.20 0.41 -9.21
CA ASN A 194 -7.58 -0.21 -10.47
C ASN A 194 -6.52 -1.20 -11.00
N ALA A 195 -5.22 -0.93 -10.74
CA ALA A 195 -4.16 -1.85 -11.13
C ALA A 195 -4.25 -3.18 -10.37
N THR A 196 -4.58 -3.15 -9.08
CA THR A 196 -4.80 -4.36 -8.28
C THR A 196 -6.01 -5.13 -8.78
N TRP A 197 -7.11 -4.43 -9.01
CA TRP A 197 -8.33 -5.04 -9.54
C TRP A 197 -8.08 -5.73 -10.88
N ALA A 198 -7.47 -5.02 -11.83
CA ALA A 198 -7.18 -5.56 -13.16
C ALA A 198 -6.25 -6.79 -13.11
N ARG A 199 -5.24 -6.78 -12.24
CA ARG A 199 -4.32 -7.91 -12.07
C ARG A 199 -4.98 -9.13 -11.44
N GLN A 200 -5.82 -8.94 -10.43
CA GLN A 200 -6.55 -10.05 -9.81
C GLN A 200 -7.52 -10.66 -10.82
N GLN A 201 -8.24 -9.84 -11.59
CA GLN A 201 -9.14 -10.33 -12.64
C GLN A 201 -8.39 -11.07 -13.75
N GLU A 202 -7.28 -10.51 -14.24
CA GLU A 202 -6.48 -11.17 -15.27
C GLU A 202 -5.87 -12.49 -14.80
N ALA A 203 -5.41 -12.56 -13.55
CA ALA A 203 -4.90 -13.80 -12.96
C ALA A 203 -6.00 -14.87 -12.86
N GLU A 204 -7.22 -14.46 -12.50
CA GLU A 204 -8.38 -15.35 -12.50
C GLU A 204 -8.72 -15.85 -13.92
N ASP A 205 -8.78 -14.94 -14.90
CA ASP A 205 -9.05 -15.29 -16.30
C ASP A 205 -8.00 -16.25 -16.88
N LEU A 206 -6.72 -16.02 -16.57
CA LEU A 206 -5.63 -16.91 -16.98
C LEU A 206 -5.73 -18.28 -16.29
N SER A 207 -6.12 -18.31 -15.01
CA SER A 207 -6.30 -19.58 -14.29
C SER A 207 -7.38 -20.48 -14.86
N GLN A 208 -8.35 -19.91 -15.58
CA GLN A 208 -9.39 -20.65 -16.27
C GLN A 208 -8.97 -21.15 -17.68
N LYS A 209 -7.95 -20.51 -18.28
CA LYS A 209 -7.52 -20.78 -19.65
C LYS A 209 -6.22 -21.59 -19.75
N CYS A 210 -5.38 -21.53 -18.71
CA CYS A 210 -4.06 -22.15 -18.70
C CYS A 210 -4.03 -23.32 -17.73
N ASP A 211 -3.23 -24.35 -18.04
CA ASP A 211 -3.02 -25.48 -17.14
C ASP A 211 -2.26 -25.08 -15.87
N ILE A 212 -1.36 -24.09 -16.00
CA ILE A 212 -0.54 -23.57 -14.91
C ILE A 212 -0.44 -22.05 -15.05
N VAL A 213 -0.65 -21.34 -13.94
CA VAL A 213 -0.35 -19.90 -13.81
C VAL A 213 0.82 -19.73 -12.85
N VAL A 214 1.86 -19.05 -13.30
CA VAL A 214 3.02 -18.72 -12.48
C VAL A 214 2.96 -17.26 -12.12
N VAL A 215 2.85 -16.97 -10.83
CA VAL A 215 2.90 -15.60 -10.30
C VAL A 215 4.29 -15.34 -9.74
N ILE A 216 4.99 -14.37 -10.32
CA ILE A 216 6.29 -13.93 -9.85
C ILE A 216 6.06 -12.65 -9.06
N ASP A 217 6.19 -12.75 -7.75
CA ASP A 217 6.07 -11.61 -6.84
C ASP A 217 7.45 -11.30 -6.24
N PHE A 218 7.92 -10.08 -6.49
CA PHE A 218 9.20 -9.62 -5.96
C PHE A 218 9.14 -9.26 -4.47
N CYS A 219 7.94 -9.07 -3.91
CA CYS A 219 7.78 -8.72 -2.49
C CYS A 219 8.18 -9.85 -1.53
N ALA A 220 7.99 -11.10 -1.93
CA ALA A 220 8.10 -12.23 -1.00
C ALA A 220 9.12 -13.30 -1.45
N HIS A 221 9.88 -13.09 -2.51
CA HIS A 221 10.74 -14.12 -3.14
C HIS A 221 9.97 -15.43 -3.43
N THR A 222 8.66 -15.32 -3.64
CA THR A 222 7.76 -16.45 -3.74
C THR A 222 7.23 -16.57 -5.15
N VAL A 223 7.54 -17.66 -5.80
CA VAL A 223 6.83 -18.11 -7.01
C VAL A 223 5.62 -18.90 -6.53
N LYS A 224 4.42 -18.37 -6.72
CA LYS A 224 3.17 -19.08 -6.41
C LYS A 224 2.65 -19.73 -7.67
N TYR A 225 2.34 -21.03 -7.59
CA TYR A 225 1.74 -21.80 -8.66
C TYR A 225 0.23 -21.91 -8.43
N LEU A 226 -0.56 -21.52 -9.44
CA LEU A 226 -1.98 -21.84 -9.53
C LEU A 226 -2.16 -23.02 -10.46
N LEU A 227 -2.54 -24.14 -9.91
CA LEU A 227 -2.98 -25.30 -10.68
C LEU A 227 -4.47 -25.14 -10.98
N ASN A 228 -4.85 -25.43 -12.23
CA ASN A 228 -6.23 -25.37 -12.71
C ASN A 228 -7.21 -25.99 -11.69
N ASN A 229 -8.25 -25.23 -11.30
CA ASN A 229 -9.34 -25.65 -10.39
C ASN A 229 -8.99 -25.89 -8.90
N ARG A 230 -7.88 -25.44 -8.36
CA ARG A 230 -7.64 -25.56 -6.90
C ARG A 230 -7.09 -24.30 -6.29
N ARG A 231 -7.67 -23.93 -5.14
CA ARG A 231 -7.38 -22.75 -4.30
C ARG A 231 -5.89 -22.42 -4.20
N TRP A 232 -5.61 -21.13 -4.12
CA TRP A 232 -4.31 -20.58 -3.73
C TRP A 232 -3.74 -21.36 -2.53
N ARG A 233 -2.56 -21.91 -2.69
CA ARG A 233 -1.79 -22.49 -1.59
C ARG A 233 -0.60 -21.59 -1.29
#